data_d4e5a76fc4bdd22188d4c7588ff8047a
#
_entry.id   d4e5a76fc4bdd22188d4c7588ff8047a
#
_cell.length_a   1.000
_cell.length_b   1.000
_cell.length_c   1.000
_cell.angle_alpha   90.00
_cell.angle_beta   90.00
_cell.angle_gamma   90.00
#
_symmetry.space_group_name_H-M   'P 1'
#
loop_
_entity.id
_entity.type
_entity.pdbx_description
1 polymer ?
#
loop_
_entity_poly.entity_id
_entity_poly.type
_entity_poly.pdbx_seq_one_letter_code
_entity_poly.pdbx_strand_id
1 'polypeptide(L)'
;MTSNTVYTSNFANNIGKMYNAEITGLAKNRFTDEETMLAISKHHYRLAKEYLAQNPNITKEAAKELWDHRGYVFKATLMANGGIKLKKKEYAEVYRKYFKNNRRSQYRMMQAFFGGYYWQRSGGQNNTPTEVIEEIYGDLPEEERTRSYTLERFINHKNCSLNLALRISTMPDPPQEQHYYARNFDDLRQKALMKVAEITKREARKSR
;
A
#
# COMPACT_ATOMS: atom_id res chain seq x y z
N MET A 1 -24.85 -18.52 -26.14
CA MET A 1 -23.38 -18.56 -26.34
C MET A 1 -22.96 -17.20 -26.90
N THR A 2 -22.55 -16.29 -26.04
CA THR A 2 -22.05 -14.97 -26.45
C THR A 2 -20.56 -15.13 -26.72
N SER A 3 -20.18 -15.03 -28.00
CA SER A 3 -18.82 -15.02 -28.46
C SER A 3 -18.12 -13.80 -27.87
N ASN A 4 -17.26 -14.01 -26.88
CA ASN A 4 -16.25 -13.04 -26.47
C ASN A 4 -15.26 -12.87 -27.62
N THR A 5 -15.56 -11.97 -28.51
CA THR A 5 -14.61 -11.50 -29.50
C THR A 5 -13.54 -10.74 -28.72
N VAL A 6 -12.44 -11.40 -28.44
CA VAL A 6 -11.22 -10.76 -27.97
C VAL A 6 -10.78 -9.81 -29.08
N TYR A 7 -11.09 -8.53 -28.94
CA TYR A 7 -10.51 -7.49 -29.78
C TYR A 7 -9.01 -7.42 -29.44
N THR A 8 -8.23 -8.27 -30.08
CA THR A 8 -6.79 -8.09 -30.18
C THR A 8 -6.51 -6.97 -31.19
N SER A 9 -7.02 -5.78 -30.92
CA SER A 9 -6.58 -4.60 -31.64
C SER A 9 -5.19 -4.28 -31.10
N ASN A 10 -4.26 -4.08 -32.01
CA ASN A 10 -2.85 -3.78 -31.71
C ASN A 10 -2.75 -2.33 -31.16
N PHE A 11 -3.33 -2.11 -29.95
CA PHE A 11 -3.36 -0.82 -29.26
C PHE A 11 -1.94 -0.35 -28.93
N ALA A 12 -1.03 -1.29 -28.64
CA ALA A 12 0.36 -0.97 -28.30
C ALA A 12 1.03 -0.09 -29.37
N ASN A 13 0.87 -0.43 -30.65
CA ASN A 13 1.47 0.32 -31.75
C ASN A 13 0.81 1.68 -32.01
N ASN A 14 -0.41 1.88 -31.55
CA ASN A 14 -1.20 3.10 -31.79
C ASN A 14 -1.32 4.00 -30.59
N ILE A 15 -0.77 3.62 -29.43
CA ILE A 15 -0.97 4.32 -28.17
C ILE A 15 -0.57 5.80 -28.21
N GLY A 16 0.49 6.13 -28.97
CA GLY A 16 0.93 7.50 -29.18
C GLY A 16 -0.02 8.41 -29.97
N LYS A 17 -1.02 7.80 -30.65
CA LYS A 17 -2.04 8.50 -31.45
C LYS A 17 -3.41 8.54 -30.75
N MET A 18 -3.56 7.84 -29.65
CA MET A 18 -4.82 7.73 -28.91
C MET A 18 -5.06 8.96 -28.03
N TYR A 19 -6.34 9.27 -27.79
CA TYR A 19 -6.71 10.31 -26.81
C TYR A 19 -6.42 9.84 -25.38
N ASN A 20 -6.11 10.80 -24.52
CA ASN A 20 -5.81 10.53 -23.12
C ASN A 20 -6.91 9.73 -22.40
N ALA A 21 -8.20 9.96 -22.76
CA ALA A 21 -9.32 9.23 -22.20
C ALA A 21 -9.31 7.74 -22.57
N GLU A 22 -8.96 7.41 -23.83
CA GLU A 22 -8.86 6.04 -24.31
C GLU A 22 -7.71 5.30 -23.63
N ILE A 23 -6.53 5.93 -23.54
CA ILE A 23 -5.36 5.35 -22.83
C ILE A 23 -5.72 5.11 -21.35
N THR A 24 -6.47 6.03 -20.72
CA THR A 24 -6.94 5.87 -19.36
C THR A 24 -7.92 4.69 -19.23
N GLY A 25 -8.82 4.52 -20.19
CA GLY A 25 -9.74 3.39 -20.26
C GLY A 25 -9.00 2.06 -20.33
N LEU A 26 -8.00 1.95 -21.21
CA LEU A 26 -7.13 0.77 -21.34
C LEU A 26 -6.35 0.52 -20.03
N ALA A 27 -5.78 1.55 -19.40
CA ALA A 27 -5.04 1.41 -18.16
C ALA A 27 -5.88 0.83 -17.02
N LYS A 28 -7.18 1.16 -16.96
CA LYS A 28 -8.13 0.65 -15.95
C LYS A 28 -8.66 -0.74 -16.28
N ASN A 29 -8.66 -1.13 -17.53
CA ASN A 29 -9.26 -2.38 -17.98
C ASN A 29 -8.39 -3.57 -17.53
N ARG A 30 -9.00 -4.52 -16.80
CA ARG A 30 -8.33 -5.73 -16.29
C ARG A 30 -7.95 -6.72 -17.39
N PHE A 31 -8.52 -6.58 -18.57
CA PHE A 31 -8.30 -7.45 -19.72
C PHE A 31 -7.38 -6.83 -20.78
N THR A 32 -6.74 -5.70 -20.46
CA THR A 32 -5.72 -5.10 -21.32
C THR A 32 -4.56 -6.09 -21.49
N ASP A 33 -4.13 -6.28 -22.72
CA ASP A 33 -3.03 -7.18 -23.06
C ASP A 33 -1.67 -6.65 -22.54
N GLU A 34 -0.69 -7.54 -22.46
CA GLU A 34 0.63 -7.26 -21.90
C GLU A 34 1.39 -6.18 -22.69
N GLU A 35 1.34 -6.24 -24.02
CA GLU A 35 2.03 -5.28 -24.89
C GLU A 35 1.46 -3.87 -24.72
N THR A 36 0.13 -3.76 -24.64
CA THR A 36 -0.56 -2.50 -24.38
C THR A 36 -0.24 -1.96 -22.98
N MET A 37 -0.20 -2.79 -21.95
CA MET A 37 0.21 -2.37 -20.59
C MET A 37 1.64 -1.83 -20.59
N LEU A 38 2.56 -2.51 -21.28
CA LEU A 38 3.94 -2.04 -21.40
C LEU A 38 4.05 -0.72 -22.16
N ALA A 39 3.28 -0.57 -23.25
CA ALA A 39 3.22 0.69 -23.99
C ALA A 39 2.69 1.85 -23.14
N ILE A 40 1.63 1.62 -22.34
CA ILE A 40 1.09 2.62 -21.40
C ILE A 40 2.14 2.99 -20.35
N SER A 41 2.90 2.03 -19.81
CA SER A 41 3.91 2.28 -18.79
C SER A 41 5.03 3.22 -19.27
N LYS A 42 5.33 3.19 -20.57
CA LYS A 42 6.33 4.05 -21.23
C LYS A 42 5.74 5.38 -21.73
N HIS A 43 4.42 5.48 -21.84
CA HIS A 43 3.77 6.67 -22.38
C HIS A 43 4.00 7.91 -21.51
N HIS A 44 3.98 9.11 -22.08
CA HIS A 44 4.20 10.36 -21.33
C HIS A 44 3.03 10.74 -20.41
N TYR A 45 1.81 10.25 -20.67
CA TYR A 45 0.61 10.62 -19.93
C TYR A 45 0.57 10.00 -18.53
N ARG A 46 0.91 10.80 -17.54
CA ARG A 46 1.08 10.37 -16.14
C ARG A 46 -0.16 9.74 -15.52
N LEU A 47 -1.37 10.28 -15.78
CA LEU A 47 -2.60 9.79 -15.17
C LEU A 47 -2.91 8.33 -15.61
N ALA A 48 -2.68 8.00 -16.88
CA ALA A 48 -2.81 6.62 -17.34
C ALA A 48 -1.84 5.68 -16.63
N LYS A 49 -0.59 6.10 -16.42
CA LYS A 49 0.38 5.34 -15.62
C LYS A 49 -0.08 5.13 -14.16
N GLU A 50 -0.70 6.13 -13.54
CA GLU A 50 -1.25 6.00 -12.18
C GLU A 50 -2.39 4.97 -12.13
N TYR A 51 -3.27 4.95 -13.13
CA TYR A 51 -4.30 3.91 -13.24
C TYR A 51 -3.74 2.54 -13.58
N LEU A 52 -2.74 2.47 -14.47
CA LEU A 52 -2.05 1.21 -14.75
C LEU A 52 -1.38 0.64 -13.49
N ALA A 53 -0.73 1.48 -12.68
CA ALA A 53 -0.16 1.05 -11.40
C ALA A 53 -1.22 0.53 -10.42
N GLN A 54 -2.50 0.92 -10.56
CA GLN A 54 -3.63 0.43 -9.77
C GLN A 54 -4.27 -0.84 -10.37
N ASN A 55 -3.91 -1.21 -11.60
CA ASN A 55 -4.51 -2.35 -12.27
C ASN A 55 -4.07 -3.66 -11.57
N PRO A 56 -5.01 -4.50 -11.08
CA PRO A 56 -4.66 -5.72 -10.36
C PRO A 56 -3.97 -6.77 -11.25
N ASN A 57 -4.11 -6.65 -12.57
CA ASN A 57 -3.52 -7.55 -13.55
C ASN A 57 -2.29 -6.94 -14.25
N ILE A 58 -1.70 -5.87 -13.67
CA ILE A 58 -0.50 -5.26 -14.24
C ILE A 58 0.60 -6.31 -14.42
N THR A 59 1.20 -6.35 -15.62
CA THR A 59 2.29 -7.28 -15.90
C THR A 59 3.56 -6.92 -15.15
N LYS A 60 4.45 -7.89 -14.96
CA LYS A 60 5.73 -7.68 -14.27
C LYS A 60 6.60 -6.65 -14.99
N GLU A 61 6.60 -6.68 -16.30
CA GLU A 61 7.36 -5.80 -17.18
C GLU A 61 6.86 -4.36 -17.07
N ALA A 62 5.55 -4.15 -17.17
CA ALA A 62 4.94 -2.83 -17.02
C ALA A 62 5.10 -2.30 -15.59
N ALA A 63 4.98 -3.16 -14.57
CA ALA A 63 5.20 -2.78 -13.18
C ALA A 63 6.66 -2.37 -12.93
N LYS A 64 7.63 -3.09 -13.52
CA LYS A 64 9.06 -2.75 -13.44
C LYS A 64 9.34 -1.40 -14.08
N GLU A 65 8.82 -1.15 -15.28
CA GLU A 65 8.97 0.14 -15.96
C GLU A 65 8.47 1.31 -15.11
N LEU A 66 7.27 1.16 -14.49
CA LEU A 66 6.73 2.15 -13.58
C LEU A 66 7.53 2.26 -12.28
N TRP A 67 8.12 1.16 -11.80
CA TRP A 67 8.95 1.15 -10.61
C TRP A 67 10.25 1.94 -10.80
N ASP A 68 10.87 1.82 -11.97
CA ASP A 68 12.11 2.52 -12.31
C ASP A 68 11.89 4.01 -12.55
N HIS A 69 10.63 4.43 -12.74
CA HIS A 69 10.28 5.83 -12.90
C HIS A 69 10.62 6.65 -11.64
N ARG A 70 11.09 7.89 -11.84
CA ARG A 70 11.39 8.81 -10.73
C ARG A 70 10.12 9.14 -9.92
N GLY A 71 10.25 9.10 -8.59
CA GLY A 71 9.19 9.48 -7.68
C GLY A 71 8.52 8.30 -6.96
N TYR A 72 7.85 8.62 -5.86
CA TYR A 72 7.28 7.64 -4.92
C TYR A 72 5.86 7.16 -5.27
N VAL A 73 5.13 7.90 -6.12
CA VAL A 73 3.70 7.65 -6.37
C VAL A 73 3.47 6.26 -6.95
N PHE A 74 4.17 5.92 -8.02
CA PHE A 74 4.03 4.60 -8.64
C PHE A 74 4.51 3.49 -7.71
N LYS A 75 5.62 3.71 -6.98
CA LYS A 75 6.15 2.75 -6.00
C LYS A 75 5.13 2.44 -4.91
N ALA A 76 4.53 3.48 -4.33
CA ALA A 76 3.50 3.33 -3.31
C ALA A 76 2.29 2.52 -3.84
N THR A 77 1.82 2.84 -5.03
CA THR A 77 0.66 2.19 -5.64
C THR A 77 0.94 0.73 -5.99
N LEU A 78 2.10 0.44 -6.60
CA LEU A 78 2.52 -0.92 -6.95
C LEU A 78 2.76 -1.80 -5.72
N MET A 79 3.28 -1.23 -4.63
CA MET A 79 3.39 -1.94 -3.35
C MET A 79 2.01 -2.25 -2.76
N ALA A 80 1.10 -1.26 -2.78
CA ALA A 80 -0.23 -1.39 -2.20
C ALA A 80 -1.09 -2.44 -2.91
N ASN A 81 -1.00 -2.57 -4.24
CA ASN A 81 -1.78 -3.55 -5.01
C ASN A 81 -1.05 -4.87 -5.29
N GLY A 82 0.19 -5.02 -4.81
CA GLY A 82 0.97 -6.25 -4.99
C GLY A 82 1.61 -6.41 -6.38
N GLY A 83 1.60 -5.37 -7.22
CA GLY A 83 2.24 -5.37 -8.54
C GLY A 83 3.76 -5.54 -8.47
N ILE A 84 4.36 -5.19 -7.34
CA ILE A 84 5.77 -5.44 -7.03
C ILE A 84 5.88 -6.19 -5.69
N LYS A 85 6.67 -7.27 -5.69
CA LYS A 85 7.02 -8.02 -4.48
C LYS A 85 8.44 -7.67 -4.06
N LEU A 86 8.57 -6.95 -2.96
CA LEU A 86 9.86 -6.61 -2.38
C LEU A 86 10.42 -7.77 -1.54
N LYS A 87 11.73 -7.93 -1.54
CA LYS A 87 12.45 -8.75 -0.55
C LYS A 87 12.46 -7.99 0.79
N LYS A 88 12.60 -8.73 1.90
CA LYS A 88 12.56 -8.15 3.25
C LYS A 88 13.46 -6.92 3.43
N LYS A 89 14.70 -6.97 2.95
CA LYS A 89 15.68 -5.88 3.01
C LYS A 89 15.30 -4.64 2.18
N GLU A 90 14.61 -4.84 1.08
CA GLU A 90 14.25 -3.77 0.15
C GLU A 90 13.17 -2.83 0.72
N TYR A 91 12.33 -3.32 1.65
CA TYR A 91 11.32 -2.49 2.31
C TYR A 91 11.95 -1.31 3.05
N ALA A 92 13.01 -1.54 3.84
CA ALA A 92 13.70 -0.50 4.57
C ALA A 92 14.38 0.51 3.62
N GLU A 93 15.03 0.03 2.57
CA GLU A 93 15.65 0.88 1.55
C GLU A 93 14.64 1.79 0.86
N VAL A 94 13.51 1.22 0.42
CA VAL A 94 12.43 1.98 -0.23
C VAL A 94 11.83 3.00 0.72
N TYR A 95 11.59 2.63 1.99
CA TYR A 95 11.08 3.54 3.00
C TYR A 95 12.01 4.74 3.18
N ARG A 96 13.27 4.49 3.50
CA ARG A 96 14.27 5.53 3.77
C ARG A 96 14.52 6.45 2.58
N LYS A 97 14.57 5.86 1.37
CA LYS A 97 14.85 6.61 0.14
C LYS A 97 13.70 7.51 -0.32
N TYR A 98 12.45 7.05 -0.20
CA TYR A 98 11.32 7.72 -0.86
C TYR A 98 10.29 8.30 0.10
N PHE A 99 10.22 7.86 1.35
CA PHE A 99 9.13 8.19 2.25
C PHE A 99 9.55 8.86 3.55
N LYS A 100 10.66 8.47 4.17
CA LYS A 100 11.09 8.92 5.51
C LYS A 100 11.08 10.44 5.69
N ASN A 101 11.58 11.20 4.72
CA ASN A 101 11.67 12.66 4.80
C ASN A 101 10.61 13.39 3.98
N ASN A 102 9.56 12.69 3.55
CA ASN A 102 8.56 13.24 2.65
C ASN A 102 7.18 13.30 3.30
N ARG A 103 6.92 14.35 4.08
CA ARG A 103 5.63 14.57 4.76
C ARG A 103 4.43 14.54 3.81
N ARG A 104 4.58 15.01 2.55
CA ARG A 104 3.50 15.00 1.55
C ARG A 104 3.13 13.58 1.08
N SER A 105 4.01 12.62 1.30
CA SER A 105 3.80 11.24 0.89
C SER A 105 3.21 10.35 1.99
N GLN A 106 2.93 10.87 3.19
CA GLN A 106 2.52 10.09 4.35
C GLN A 106 1.32 9.18 4.05
N TYR A 107 0.27 9.71 3.44
CA TYR A 107 -0.89 8.89 3.04
C TYR A 107 -0.50 7.76 2.07
N ARG A 108 0.32 8.07 1.07
CA ARG A 108 0.83 7.09 0.09
C ARG A 108 1.76 6.07 0.74
N MET A 109 2.58 6.50 1.69
CA MET A 109 3.42 5.64 2.50
C MET A 109 2.57 4.64 3.30
N MET A 110 1.54 5.12 4.00
CA MET A 110 0.63 4.23 4.73
C MET A 110 -0.08 3.23 3.80
N GLN A 111 -0.46 3.62 2.59
CA GLN A 111 -0.99 2.69 1.60
C GLN A 111 0.05 1.65 1.16
N ALA A 112 1.29 2.08 0.91
CA ALA A 112 2.36 1.22 0.43
C ALA A 112 2.74 0.14 1.44
N PHE A 113 2.89 0.51 2.71
CA PHE A 113 3.44 -0.35 3.77
C PHE A 113 2.37 -1.07 4.60
N PHE A 114 1.12 -0.60 4.61
CA PHE A 114 0.02 -1.15 5.41
C PHE A 114 -1.21 -1.57 4.60
N GLY A 115 -1.17 -1.39 3.28
CA GLY A 115 -2.31 -1.65 2.39
C GLY A 115 -3.36 -0.52 2.36
N GLY A 116 -4.19 -0.51 1.31
CA GLY A 116 -5.21 0.52 1.13
C GLY A 116 -6.49 0.27 1.91
N TYR A 117 -7.08 1.35 2.45
CA TYR A 117 -8.28 1.30 3.29
C TYR A 117 -9.60 1.05 2.51
N TYR A 118 -9.69 1.44 1.24
CA TYR A 118 -10.99 1.50 0.54
C TYR A 118 -11.12 0.69 -0.76
N TRP A 119 -10.03 0.23 -1.37
CA TRP A 119 -10.09 -0.32 -2.72
C TRP A 119 -9.65 -1.78 -2.82
N GLN A 120 -9.21 -2.37 -1.74
CA GLN A 120 -8.66 -3.73 -1.74
C GLN A 120 -9.67 -4.75 -1.23
N ARG A 121 -10.56 -5.19 -2.11
CA ARG A 121 -11.13 -6.55 -2.04
C ARG A 121 -10.10 -7.63 -2.43
N SER A 122 -8.96 -7.25 -2.95
CA SER A 122 -7.81 -8.12 -3.19
C SER A 122 -6.83 -7.91 -2.04
N GLY A 123 -6.72 -8.89 -1.15
CA GLY A 123 -5.78 -8.89 -0.03
C GLY A 123 -4.34 -8.70 -0.49
N GLY A 124 -3.97 -7.48 -0.78
CA GLY A 124 -2.58 -7.07 -0.96
C GLY A 124 -1.85 -7.51 0.30
N GLN A 125 -1.09 -8.58 0.21
CA GLN A 125 -0.36 -9.10 1.35
C GLN A 125 0.67 -8.06 1.75
N ASN A 126 0.32 -7.32 2.78
CA ASN A 126 1.25 -6.40 3.37
C ASN A 126 2.32 -7.22 4.10
N ASN A 127 3.47 -7.37 3.45
CA ASN A 127 4.61 -8.14 3.95
C ASN A 127 5.68 -7.25 4.58
N THR A 128 5.33 -6.00 4.91
CA THR A 128 6.27 -5.07 5.55
C THR A 128 6.89 -5.72 6.79
N PRO A 129 8.21 -5.79 6.88
CA PRO A 129 8.89 -6.37 8.03
C PRO A 129 8.63 -5.59 9.32
N THR A 130 8.63 -6.29 10.45
CA THR A 130 8.39 -5.72 11.78
C THR A 130 9.29 -4.52 12.07
N GLU A 131 10.58 -4.63 11.79
CA GLU A 131 11.57 -3.57 12.01
C GLU A 131 11.28 -2.30 11.20
N VAL A 132 10.72 -2.45 10.00
CA VAL A 132 10.31 -1.31 9.15
C VAL A 132 9.03 -0.68 9.67
N ILE A 133 8.09 -1.49 10.18
CA ILE A 133 6.87 -1.00 10.83
C ILE A 133 7.22 -0.14 12.04
N GLU A 134 8.14 -0.59 12.88
CA GLU A 134 8.59 0.15 14.06
C GLU A 134 9.34 1.43 13.68
N GLU A 135 10.19 1.39 12.64
CA GLU A 135 10.86 2.59 12.11
C GLU A 135 9.83 3.61 11.62
N ILE A 136 8.83 3.18 10.81
CA ILE A 136 7.75 4.04 10.34
C ILE A 136 7.00 4.67 11.51
N TYR A 137 6.62 3.87 12.52
CA TYR A 137 5.92 4.37 13.70
C TYR A 137 6.74 5.42 14.46
N GLY A 138 8.05 5.17 14.64
CA GLY A 138 8.96 6.09 15.32
C GLY A 138 9.15 7.41 14.58
N ASP A 139 9.12 7.39 13.25
CA ASP A 139 9.32 8.56 12.39
C ASP A 139 8.03 9.38 12.18
N LEU A 140 6.84 8.85 12.55
CA LEU A 140 5.60 9.61 12.45
C LEU A 140 5.60 10.81 13.42
N PRO A 141 5.05 11.97 12.99
CA PRO A 141 4.74 13.06 13.92
C PRO A 141 3.85 12.58 15.06
N GLU A 142 3.99 13.20 16.24
CA GLU A 142 3.20 12.82 17.41
C GLU A 142 1.70 12.87 17.17
N GLU A 143 1.22 13.90 16.47
CA GLU A 143 -0.18 14.05 16.06
C GLU A 143 -0.69 12.85 15.26
N GLU A 144 0.14 12.30 14.38
CA GLU A 144 -0.23 11.13 13.56
C GLU A 144 -0.13 9.82 14.35
N ARG A 145 0.81 9.73 15.31
CA ARG A 145 0.95 8.57 16.19
C ARG A 145 -0.20 8.41 17.17
N THR A 146 -0.98 9.46 17.40
CA THR A 146 -2.16 9.45 18.29
C THR A 146 -3.48 9.34 17.54
N ARG A 147 -3.48 9.35 16.21
CA ARG A 147 -4.72 9.19 15.41
C ARG A 147 -5.18 7.73 15.40
N SER A 148 -6.42 7.50 15.77
CA SER A 148 -7.00 6.15 15.88
C SER A 148 -6.88 5.34 14.58
N TYR A 149 -7.17 5.94 13.41
CA TYR A 149 -7.06 5.24 12.12
C TYR A 149 -5.60 4.88 11.75
N THR A 150 -4.63 5.69 12.18
CA THR A 150 -3.21 5.38 12.00
C THR A 150 -2.81 4.20 12.87
N LEU A 151 -3.14 4.23 14.14
CA LEU A 151 -2.85 3.18 15.11
C LEU A 151 -3.52 1.85 14.73
N GLU A 152 -4.77 1.90 14.24
CA GLU A 152 -5.50 0.72 13.80
C GLU A 152 -4.77 -0.01 12.65
N ARG A 153 -4.13 0.71 11.72
CA ARG A 153 -3.31 0.10 10.66
C ARG A 153 -2.11 -0.65 11.22
N PHE A 154 -1.46 -0.10 12.24
CA PHE A 154 -0.34 -0.76 12.90
C PHE A 154 -0.78 -2.03 13.62
N ILE A 155 -1.86 -1.98 14.40
CA ILE A 155 -2.39 -3.12 15.15
C ILE A 155 -2.85 -4.23 14.21
N ASN A 156 -3.56 -3.88 13.14
CA ASN A 156 -4.10 -4.86 12.18
C ASN A 156 -3.03 -5.45 11.26
N HIS A 157 -1.82 -4.88 11.26
CA HIS A 157 -0.75 -5.43 10.44
C HIS A 157 -0.29 -6.78 10.98
N LYS A 158 -0.14 -7.79 10.09
CA LYS A 158 0.24 -9.15 10.49
C LYS A 158 1.60 -9.24 11.20
N ASN A 159 2.51 -8.33 10.87
CA ASN A 159 3.86 -8.24 11.44
C ASN A 159 3.96 -7.13 12.50
N CYS A 160 2.84 -6.70 13.10
CA CYS A 160 2.87 -5.85 14.28
C CYS A 160 3.70 -6.53 15.38
N SER A 161 4.65 -5.80 15.98
CA SER A 161 5.46 -6.35 17.08
C SER A 161 4.69 -6.36 18.39
N LEU A 162 5.13 -7.24 19.30
CA LEU A 162 4.60 -7.27 20.67
C LEU A 162 4.80 -5.91 21.37
N ASN A 163 6.00 -5.33 21.23
CA ASN A 163 6.33 -4.05 21.81
C ASN A 163 5.41 -2.92 21.31
N LEU A 164 5.17 -2.84 20.02
CA LEU A 164 4.28 -1.84 19.43
C LEU A 164 2.82 -2.04 19.89
N ALA A 165 2.34 -3.29 19.92
CA ALA A 165 0.99 -3.60 20.39
C ALA A 165 0.81 -3.24 21.88
N LEU A 166 1.77 -3.55 22.74
CA LEU A 166 1.79 -3.15 24.15
C LEU A 166 1.78 -1.64 24.29
N ARG A 167 2.64 -0.92 23.56
CA ARG A 167 2.68 0.54 23.59
C ARG A 167 1.35 1.17 23.24
N ILE A 168 0.65 0.65 22.22
CA ILE A 168 -0.65 1.16 21.80
C ILE A 168 -1.72 0.83 22.85
N SER A 169 -1.68 -0.36 23.48
CA SER A 169 -2.66 -0.78 24.49
C SER A 169 -2.59 0.06 25.77
N THR A 170 -1.45 0.68 26.05
CA THR A 170 -1.22 1.51 27.24
C THR A 170 -1.20 3.01 26.95
N MET A 171 -1.57 3.42 25.75
CA MET A 171 -1.60 4.85 25.39
C MET A 171 -2.64 5.60 26.24
N PRO A 172 -2.29 6.80 26.73
CA PRO A 172 -3.26 7.69 27.36
C PRO A 172 -4.31 8.17 26.35
N ASP A 173 -5.43 8.68 26.85
CA ASP A 173 -6.42 9.33 26.00
C ASP A 173 -5.81 10.54 25.28
N PRO A 174 -6.14 10.75 24.01
CA PRO A 174 -5.69 11.93 23.30
C PRO A 174 -6.27 13.20 23.94
N PRO A 175 -5.57 14.35 23.83
CA PRO A 175 -6.08 15.63 24.31
C PRO A 175 -7.49 15.94 23.79
N GLN A 176 -8.33 16.60 24.59
CA GLN A 176 -9.74 16.88 24.27
C GLN A 176 -9.95 17.57 22.92
N GLU A 177 -9.02 18.39 22.48
CA GLU A 177 -9.05 19.08 21.19
C GLU A 177 -8.99 18.12 19.98
N GLN A 178 -8.55 16.90 20.20
CA GLN A 178 -8.46 15.84 19.20
C GLN A 178 -9.61 14.81 19.26
N HIS A 179 -10.61 15.02 20.13
CA HIS A 179 -11.72 14.09 20.37
C HIS A 179 -12.57 13.75 19.13
N TYR A 180 -12.57 14.58 18.09
CA TYR A 180 -13.25 14.26 16.84
C TYR A 180 -12.70 12.97 16.18
N TYR A 181 -11.44 12.65 16.42
CA TYR A 181 -10.77 11.44 15.93
C TYR A 181 -10.67 10.33 17.00
N ALA A 182 -11.11 10.62 18.23
CA ALA A 182 -10.96 9.73 19.38
C ALA A 182 -12.13 8.78 19.62
N ARG A 183 -13.13 8.75 18.73
CA ARG A 183 -14.42 8.07 18.94
C ARG A 183 -14.35 6.58 19.32
N ASN A 184 -13.17 5.94 19.26
CA ASN A 184 -13.01 4.53 19.59
C ASN A 184 -11.64 4.21 20.19
N PHE A 185 -11.09 5.07 21.07
CA PHE A 185 -9.76 4.81 21.61
C PHE A 185 -9.75 3.60 22.55
N ASP A 186 -10.83 3.38 23.30
CA ASP A 186 -10.97 2.16 24.10
C ASP A 186 -11.09 0.90 23.26
N ASP A 187 -11.85 0.92 22.16
CA ASP A 187 -11.91 -0.19 21.20
C ASP A 187 -10.54 -0.47 20.59
N LEU A 188 -9.77 0.58 20.30
CA LEU A 188 -8.40 0.47 19.80
C LEU A 188 -7.46 -0.19 20.81
N ARG A 189 -7.53 0.20 22.10
CA ARG A 189 -6.76 -0.44 23.18
C ARG A 189 -7.14 -1.90 23.33
N GLN A 190 -8.43 -2.24 23.27
CA GLN A 190 -8.91 -3.62 23.32
C GLN A 190 -8.38 -4.43 22.13
N LYS A 191 -8.42 -3.90 20.91
CA LYS A 191 -7.81 -4.53 19.73
C LYS A 191 -6.30 -4.75 19.92
N ALA A 192 -5.61 -3.78 20.51
CA ALA A 192 -4.18 -3.90 20.79
C ALA A 192 -3.89 -5.00 21.84
N LEU A 193 -4.70 -5.11 22.89
CA LEU A 193 -4.60 -6.20 23.89
C LEU A 193 -4.87 -7.57 23.27
N MET A 194 -5.87 -7.67 22.40
CA MET A 194 -6.12 -8.92 21.63
C MET A 194 -4.92 -9.29 20.77
N LYS A 195 -4.29 -8.29 20.13
CA LYS A 195 -3.08 -8.49 19.32
C LYS A 195 -1.90 -8.95 20.16
N VAL A 196 -1.71 -8.40 21.36
CA VAL A 196 -0.72 -8.87 22.34
C VAL A 196 -0.93 -10.35 22.63
N ALA A 197 -2.16 -10.75 22.97
CA ALA A 197 -2.49 -12.14 23.28
C ALA A 197 -2.23 -13.09 22.07
N GLU A 198 -2.59 -12.65 20.85
CA GLU A 198 -2.32 -13.39 19.62
C GLU A 198 -0.82 -13.63 19.42
N ILE A 199 -0.01 -12.57 19.55
CA ILE A 199 1.44 -12.63 19.33
C ILE A 199 2.08 -13.54 20.39
N THR A 200 1.75 -13.37 21.66
CA THR A 200 2.27 -14.18 22.77
C THR A 200 1.95 -15.65 22.58
N LYS A 201 0.70 -15.98 22.19
CA LYS A 201 0.31 -17.38 21.90
C LYS A 201 1.09 -17.97 20.71
N ARG A 202 1.36 -17.16 19.69
CA ARG A 202 2.14 -17.58 18.52
C ARG A 202 3.60 -17.85 18.90
N GLU A 203 4.20 -17.03 19.73
CA GLU A 203 5.58 -17.18 20.20
C GLU A 203 5.72 -18.41 21.11
N ALA A 204 4.79 -18.63 22.03
CA ALA A 204 4.77 -19.80 22.88
C ALA A 204 4.63 -21.13 22.11
N ARG A 205 4.02 -21.11 20.92
CA ARG A 205 3.93 -22.30 20.05
C ARG A 205 5.23 -22.60 19.30
N LYS A 206 6.08 -21.59 19.05
CA LYS A 206 7.37 -21.74 18.37
C LYS A 206 8.47 -22.25 19.32
N SER A 207 8.30 -22.05 20.61
CA SER A 207 9.27 -22.48 21.64
C SER A 207 9.04 -23.92 22.14
N ARG A 208 8.00 -24.59 21.65
CA ARG A 208 7.71 -26.03 21.84
C ARG A 208 8.14 -26.84 20.62
#